data_8dfb88548c61c4953466a332976f35ea
#
_entry.id   8dfb88548c61c4953466a332976f35ea
#
_cell.length_a   1.000
_cell.length_b   1.000
_cell.length_c   1.000
_cell.angle_alpha   90.00
_cell.angle_beta   90.00
_cell.angle_gamma   90.00
#
_symmetry.space_group_name_H-M   'P 1'
#
loop_
_entity.id
_entity.type
_entity.pdbx_description
1 polymer ?
#
loop_
_entity_poly.entity_id
_entity_poly.type
_entity_poly.pdbx_seq_one_letter_code
_entity_poly.pdbx_strand_id
1 'polypeptide(L)'
;ARQQRLWNSQECSSLDSILATRAETVQWLTGAWVPPFFRSMAVLNRDGETVLVVPESCMSENFAADRVVSYPAQRLATICDEQSELCGQALIETMDNLPQNVGTEAGTMSQHLADSWPATWKDVSETVLRLRRRKDPDEIVMLNRANEANRRMYEHARETLRPGINELEVYNQLSAVATTELGETLMYFGQD
;
A
#
# COMPACT_ATOMS: atom_id res chain seq x y z
N ALA A 1 -13.58 -10.10 -2.12
CA ALA A 1 -13.61 -10.77 -0.81
C ALA A 1 -13.15 -9.85 0.34
N ARG A 2 -11.95 -9.20 0.28
CA ARG A 2 -11.41 -8.33 1.34
C ARG A 2 -12.26 -7.09 1.57
N GLN A 3 -12.62 -6.40 0.51
CA GLN A 3 -13.51 -5.23 0.54
C GLN A 3 -14.85 -5.57 1.22
N GLN A 4 -15.45 -6.70 0.87
CA GLN A 4 -16.70 -7.16 1.48
C GLN A 4 -16.56 -7.45 2.99
N ARG A 5 -15.41 -7.99 3.43
CA ARG A 5 -15.16 -8.20 4.87
C ARG A 5 -15.07 -6.87 5.63
N LEU A 6 -14.50 -5.85 5.00
CA LEU A 6 -14.42 -4.52 5.59
C LEU A 6 -15.82 -3.91 5.72
N TRP A 7 -16.64 -3.98 4.68
CA TRP A 7 -18.02 -3.51 4.71
C TRP A 7 -18.91 -4.26 5.70
N ASN A 8 -18.66 -5.54 5.93
CA ASN A 8 -19.42 -6.35 6.88
C ASN A 8 -19.04 -6.09 8.35
N SER A 9 -18.04 -5.25 8.61
CA SER A 9 -17.70 -4.87 9.98
C SER A 9 -18.73 -3.88 10.54
N GLN A 10 -19.05 -4.04 11.83
CA GLN A 10 -20.05 -3.19 12.50
C GLN A 10 -19.64 -1.71 12.47
N GLU A 11 -18.36 -1.42 12.58
CA GLU A 11 -17.80 -0.09 12.61
C GLU A 11 -18.01 0.66 11.29
N CYS A 12 -18.12 -0.07 10.18
CA CYS A 12 -18.33 0.49 8.84
C CYS A 12 -19.83 0.55 8.44
N SER A 13 -20.75 0.09 9.28
CA SER A 13 -22.18 -0.04 8.93
C SER A 13 -22.87 1.28 8.57
N SER A 14 -22.44 2.40 9.15
CA SER A 14 -23.01 3.75 8.93
C SER A 14 -22.22 4.61 7.96
N LEU A 15 -21.19 4.07 7.31
CA LEU A 15 -20.35 4.83 6.39
C LEU A 15 -20.93 4.81 4.97
N ASP A 16 -20.74 5.89 4.24
CA ASP A 16 -21.06 5.98 2.81
C ASP A 16 -19.89 5.46 1.96
N SER A 17 -18.66 5.72 2.42
CA SER A 17 -17.43 5.27 1.77
C SER A 17 -16.33 4.99 2.77
N ILE A 18 -15.31 4.26 2.30
CA ILE A 18 -14.07 4.01 3.06
C ILE A 18 -12.90 4.46 2.18
N LEU A 19 -12.12 5.41 2.69
CA LEU A 19 -10.90 5.92 2.07
C LEU A 19 -9.69 5.24 2.70
N ALA A 20 -8.95 4.48 1.90
CA ALA A 20 -7.65 3.92 2.26
C ALA A 20 -6.54 4.83 1.72
N THR A 21 -5.67 5.30 2.60
CA THR A 21 -4.51 6.16 2.28
C THR A 21 -3.18 5.53 2.67
N ARG A 22 -3.20 4.49 3.51
CA ARG A 22 -2.03 3.71 3.87
C ARG A 22 -1.69 2.73 2.75
N ALA A 23 -0.45 2.77 2.25
CA ALA A 23 0.00 1.95 1.11
C ALA A 23 -0.32 0.46 1.28
N GLU A 24 -0.09 -0.10 2.48
CA GLU A 24 -0.36 -1.50 2.76
C GLU A 24 -1.86 -1.84 2.79
N THR A 25 -2.70 -0.86 3.11
CA THR A 25 -4.16 -1.05 3.08
C THR A 25 -4.69 -0.93 1.67
N VAL A 26 -4.19 0.02 0.89
CA VAL A 26 -4.50 0.11 -0.55
C VAL A 26 -4.10 -1.19 -1.24
N GLN A 27 -2.87 -1.67 -1.03
CA GLN A 27 -2.42 -2.95 -1.58
C GLN A 27 -3.29 -4.13 -1.14
N TRP A 28 -3.64 -4.19 0.15
CA TRP A 28 -4.49 -5.26 0.67
C TRP A 28 -5.88 -5.28 0.04
N LEU A 29 -6.47 -4.13 -0.25
CA LEU A 29 -7.81 -3.99 -0.82
C LEU A 29 -7.84 -4.16 -2.34
N THR A 30 -6.82 -3.70 -3.05
CA THR A 30 -6.81 -3.55 -4.51
C THR A 30 -5.74 -4.36 -5.23
N GLY A 31 -4.73 -4.85 -4.50
CA GLY A 31 -3.53 -5.45 -5.08
C GLY A 31 -2.52 -4.44 -5.63
N ALA A 32 -2.83 -3.14 -5.59
CA ALA A 32 -1.94 -2.10 -6.08
C ALA A 32 -0.75 -1.91 -5.14
N TRP A 33 0.43 -2.26 -5.62
CA TRP A 33 1.67 -1.93 -4.95
C TRP A 33 2.31 -0.71 -5.63
N VAL A 34 2.65 0.29 -4.83
CA VAL A 34 3.26 1.54 -5.27
C VAL A 34 4.54 1.77 -4.49
N PRO A 35 5.66 2.13 -5.16
CA PRO A 35 6.90 2.45 -4.47
C PRO A 35 6.70 3.53 -3.39
N PRO A 36 7.41 3.47 -2.25
CA PRO A 36 7.15 4.34 -1.07
C PRO A 36 7.35 5.83 -1.32
N PHE A 37 8.06 6.20 -2.40
CA PHE A 37 8.23 7.60 -2.81
C PHE A 37 6.94 8.22 -3.37
N PHE A 38 6.00 7.39 -3.77
CA PHE A 38 4.73 7.81 -4.33
C PHE A 38 3.60 7.52 -3.36
N ARG A 39 2.41 8.02 -3.68
CA ARG A 39 1.19 7.76 -2.92
C ARG A 39 0.17 7.04 -3.80
N SER A 40 -0.65 6.25 -3.17
CA SER A 40 -1.86 5.68 -3.75
C SER A 40 -3.00 5.84 -2.77
N MET A 41 -4.21 5.99 -3.29
CA MET A 41 -5.42 6.08 -2.49
C MET A 41 -6.50 5.20 -3.12
N ALA A 42 -7.35 4.59 -2.30
CA ALA A 42 -8.49 3.85 -2.78
C ALA A 42 -9.75 4.25 -2.01
N VAL A 43 -10.82 4.53 -2.74
CA VAL A 43 -12.16 4.74 -2.17
C VAL A 43 -13.03 3.54 -2.51
N LEU A 44 -13.62 2.97 -1.49
CA LEU A 44 -14.64 1.94 -1.60
C LEU A 44 -15.98 2.62 -1.31
N ASN A 45 -16.85 2.70 -2.28
CA ASN A 45 -18.19 3.22 -2.12
C ASN A 45 -19.17 2.14 -1.67
N ARG A 46 -20.20 2.54 -0.94
CA ARG A 46 -21.19 1.57 -0.41
C ARG A 46 -22.03 0.91 -1.50
N ASP A 47 -22.21 1.54 -2.64
CA ASP A 47 -22.86 0.97 -3.84
C ASP A 47 -22.03 -0.13 -4.51
N GLY A 48 -20.80 -0.33 -4.08
CA GLY A 48 -19.89 -1.36 -4.55
C GLY A 48 -18.78 -0.88 -5.47
N GLU A 49 -18.84 0.36 -5.98
CA GLU A 49 -17.75 0.91 -6.79
C GLU A 49 -16.47 1.11 -5.97
N THR A 50 -15.36 0.70 -6.53
CA THR A 50 -14.01 0.96 -6.00
C THR A 50 -13.22 1.82 -6.97
N VAL A 51 -12.80 3.00 -6.50
CA VAL A 51 -11.92 3.92 -7.23
C VAL A 51 -10.52 3.83 -6.66
N LEU A 52 -9.52 3.63 -7.52
CA LEU A 52 -8.11 3.56 -7.16
C LEU A 52 -7.33 4.65 -7.89
N VAL A 53 -6.54 5.41 -7.14
CA VAL A 53 -5.60 6.39 -7.69
C VAL A 53 -4.17 5.92 -7.48
N VAL A 54 -3.38 5.90 -8.56
CA VAL A 54 -1.97 5.47 -8.57
C VAL A 54 -1.12 6.41 -9.43
N PRO A 55 0.21 6.43 -9.26
CA PRO A 55 1.09 7.11 -10.20
C PRO A 55 0.95 6.55 -11.63
N GLU A 56 1.12 7.37 -12.65
CA GLU A 56 1.10 6.93 -14.06
C GLU A 56 2.04 5.75 -14.32
N SER A 57 3.23 5.77 -13.71
CA SER A 57 4.22 4.69 -13.84
C SER A 57 3.82 3.36 -13.19
N CYS A 58 2.75 3.34 -12.41
CA CYS A 58 2.26 2.17 -11.67
C CYS A 58 0.92 1.65 -12.19
N MET A 59 0.43 2.16 -13.33
CA MET A 59 -0.84 1.70 -13.93
C MET A 59 -0.77 0.22 -14.31
N SER A 60 -1.83 -0.52 -14.00
CA SER A 60 -2.00 -1.94 -14.34
C SER A 60 -3.48 -2.27 -14.52
N GLU A 61 -3.78 -3.23 -15.37
CA GLU A 61 -5.14 -3.74 -15.58
C GLU A 61 -5.56 -4.80 -14.55
N ASN A 62 -4.63 -5.21 -13.67
CA ASN A 62 -4.85 -6.32 -12.73
C ASN A 62 -5.25 -5.87 -11.32
N PHE A 63 -5.64 -4.62 -11.14
CA PHE A 63 -6.09 -4.12 -9.84
C PHE A 63 -7.55 -4.50 -9.56
N ALA A 64 -7.85 -4.83 -8.31
CA ALA A 64 -9.21 -5.06 -7.84
C ALA A 64 -9.93 -3.73 -7.56
N ALA A 65 -10.13 -2.94 -8.61
CA ALA A 65 -10.83 -1.67 -8.61
C ALA A 65 -11.68 -1.56 -9.88
N ASP A 66 -12.83 -0.93 -9.78
CA ASP A 66 -13.74 -0.72 -10.92
C ASP A 66 -13.27 0.44 -11.80
N ARG A 67 -12.62 1.43 -11.17
CA ARG A 67 -12.07 2.59 -11.84
C ARG A 67 -10.66 2.87 -11.33
N VAL A 68 -9.70 2.94 -12.26
CA VAL A 68 -8.30 3.25 -11.95
C VAL A 68 -7.94 4.57 -12.62
N VAL A 69 -7.45 5.50 -11.82
CA VAL A 69 -7.05 6.85 -12.25
C VAL A 69 -5.57 7.04 -11.97
N SER A 70 -4.88 7.69 -12.87
CA SER A 70 -3.49 8.03 -12.66
C SER A 70 -3.28 9.51 -12.37
N TYR A 71 -2.21 9.82 -11.67
CA TYR A 71 -1.73 11.18 -11.50
C TYR A 71 -0.25 11.27 -11.91
N PRO A 72 0.23 12.45 -12.39
CA PRO A 72 1.60 12.65 -12.82
C PRO A 72 2.55 12.74 -11.61
N ALA A 73 3.14 11.60 -11.24
CA ALA A 73 4.08 11.52 -10.14
C ALA A 73 5.49 11.86 -10.60
N GLN A 74 6.06 12.98 -10.15
CA GLN A 74 7.41 13.41 -10.49
C GLN A 74 8.44 12.85 -9.51
N ARG A 75 9.33 11.98 -10.01
CA ARG A 75 10.36 11.33 -9.18
C ARG A 75 11.66 12.15 -9.04
N LEU A 76 11.99 12.98 -10.01
CA LEU A 76 13.32 13.59 -10.14
C LEU A 76 13.28 15.11 -10.16
N ALA A 77 12.18 15.75 -9.78
CA ALA A 77 12.10 17.19 -9.72
C ALA A 77 12.80 17.72 -8.45
N THR A 78 13.59 18.78 -8.61
CA THR A 78 14.17 19.50 -7.47
C THR A 78 13.14 20.32 -6.69
N ILE A 79 12.02 20.64 -7.34
CA ILE A 79 10.80 21.18 -6.74
C ILE A 79 9.72 20.20 -7.15
N CYS A 80 9.35 19.28 -6.27
CA CYS A 80 8.29 18.33 -6.55
C CYS A 80 7.04 18.74 -5.76
N ASP A 81 5.90 18.59 -6.41
CA ASP A 81 4.61 18.71 -5.74
C ASP A 81 4.47 17.63 -4.68
N GLU A 82 3.72 17.93 -3.63
CA GLU A 82 3.46 16.95 -2.58
C GLU A 82 2.61 15.80 -3.14
N GLN A 83 3.15 14.60 -3.11
CA GLN A 83 2.53 13.43 -3.73
C GLN A 83 1.15 13.10 -3.14
N SER A 84 0.94 13.40 -1.86
CA SER A 84 -0.35 13.20 -1.20
C SER A 84 -1.41 14.17 -1.72
N GLU A 85 -1.02 15.40 -2.06
CA GLU A 85 -1.90 16.43 -2.62
C GLU A 85 -2.31 16.06 -4.04
N LEU A 86 -1.35 15.73 -4.90
CA LEU A 86 -1.61 15.31 -6.28
C LEU A 86 -2.52 14.08 -6.35
N CYS A 87 -2.24 13.07 -5.54
CA CYS A 87 -3.04 11.87 -5.46
C CYS A 87 -4.46 12.17 -4.95
N GLY A 88 -4.58 13.00 -3.91
CA GLY A 88 -5.86 13.43 -3.34
C GLY A 88 -6.68 14.29 -4.30
N GLN A 89 -6.04 15.20 -5.01
CA GLN A 89 -6.70 16.03 -6.02
C GLN A 89 -7.25 15.15 -7.17
N ALA A 90 -6.43 14.25 -7.73
CA ALA A 90 -6.87 13.32 -8.76
C ALA A 90 -8.04 12.45 -8.31
N LEU A 91 -8.06 12.05 -7.03
CA LEU A 91 -9.19 11.33 -6.45
C LEU A 91 -10.46 12.18 -6.43
N ILE A 92 -10.38 13.41 -5.88
CA ILE A 92 -11.53 14.33 -5.75
C ILE A 92 -12.11 14.68 -7.13
N GLU A 93 -11.25 14.99 -8.11
CA GLU A 93 -11.67 15.32 -9.48
C GLU A 93 -12.36 14.14 -10.19
N THR A 94 -12.08 12.93 -9.75
CA THR A 94 -12.66 11.71 -10.32
C THR A 94 -14.05 11.40 -9.77
N MET A 95 -14.39 11.90 -8.59
CA MET A 95 -15.65 11.60 -7.91
C MET A 95 -16.74 12.60 -8.30
N ASP A 96 -17.85 12.10 -8.85
CA ASP A 96 -19.01 12.94 -9.20
C ASP A 96 -19.67 13.57 -7.98
N ASN A 97 -19.67 12.87 -6.86
CA ASN A 97 -20.18 13.33 -5.57
C ASN A 97 -19.27 12.84 -4.45
N LEU A 98 -18.89 13.74 -3.56
CA LEU A 98 -18.08 13.42 -2.39
C LEU A 98 -18.99 12.87 -1.26
N PRO A 99 -18.78 11.63 -0.80
CA PRO A 99 -19.48 11.02 0.32
C PRO A 99 -19.34 11.86 1.60
N GLN A 100 -20.40 11.82 2.43
CA GLN A 100 -20.46 12.65 3.65
C GLN A 100 -19.97 11.92 4.91
N ASN A 101 -20.15 10.59 4.99
CA ASN A 101 -19.70 9.79 6.14
C ASN A 101 -18.61 8.84 5.68
N VAL A 102 -17.36 9.21 5.91
CA VAL A 102 -16.20 8.50 5.35
C VAL A 102 -15.35 7.87 6.45
N GLY A 103 -15.15 6.57 6.34
CA GLY A 103 -14.16 5.84 7.15
C GLY A 103 -12.76 6.06 6.59
N THR A 104 -11.77 6.32 7.43
CA THR A 104 -10.38 6.44 7.00
C THR A 104 -9.40 5.97 8.07
N GLU A 105 -8.16 5.74 7.68
CA GLU A 105 -7.06 5.53 8.62
C GLU A 105 -6.48 6.88 9.01
N ALA A 106 -6.96 7.45 10.11
CA ALA A 106 -6.70 8.83 10.52
C ALA A 106 -5.21 9.21 10.56
N GLY A 107 -4.32 8.27 10.89
CA GLY A 107 -2.87 8.52 10.98
C GLY A 107 -2.15 8.72 9.64
N THR A 108 -2.82 8.51 8.50
CA THR A 108 -2.22 8.61 7.16
C THR A 108 -2.96 9.56 6.22
N MET A 109 -4.06 10.16 6.68
CA MET A 109 -4.80 11.16 5.92
C MET A 109 -4.09 12.51 5.98
N SER A 110 -3.90 13.15 4.81
CA SER A 110 -3.32 14.49 4.75
C SER A 110 -4.33 15.55 5.14
N GLN A 111 -3.85 16.65 5.74
CA GLN A 111 -4.69 17.80 6.07
C GLN A 111 -5.32 18.41 4.81
N HIS A 112 -4.55 18.51 3.73
CA HIS A 112 -5.03 19.02 2.44
C HIS A 112 -6.26 18.26 1.94
N LEU A 113 -6.24 16.92 2.04
CA LEU A 113 -7.37 16.09 1.63
C LEU A 113 -8.60 16.32 2.54
N ALA A 114 -8.38 16.46 3.86
CA ALA A 114 -9.45 16.74 4.79
C ALA A 114 -10.11 18.11 4.54
N ASP A 115 -9.32 19.12 4.18
CA ASP A 115 -9.80 20.45 3.86
C ASP A 115 -10.55 20.51 2.52
N SER A 116 -10.10 19.71 1.54
CA SER A 116 -10.69 19.65 0.20
C SER A 116 -11.92 18.76 0.10
N TRP A 117 -12.10 17.84 1.05
CA TRP A 117 -13.25 16.94 1.12
C TRP A 117 -13.99 17.11 2.44
N PRO A 118 -15.00 17.99 2.49
CA PRO A 118 -15.75 18.30 3.71
C PRO A 118 -16.71 17.15 4.08
N ALA A 119 -16.22 16.17 4.82
CA ALA A 119 -16.95 15.00 5.28
C ALA A 119 -16.86 14.81 6.80
N THR A 120 -17.76 13.99 7.33
CA THR A 120 -17.63 13.44 8.68
C THR A 120 -16.69 12.25 8.63
N TRP A 121 -15.47 12.43 9.13
CA TRP A 121 -14.44 11.43 9.14
C TRP A 121 -14.53 10.53 10.35
N LYS A 122 -14.48 9.23 10.14
CA LYS A 122 -14.44 8.22 11.20
C LYS A 122 -13.19 7.38 11.08
N ASP A 123 -12.43 7.27 12.16
CA ASP A 123 -11.26 6.40 12.18
C ASP A 123 -11.68 4.91 12.17
N VAL A 124 -11.19 4.16 11.19
CA VAL A 124 -11.39 2.73 11.02
C VAL A 124 -10.07 1.94 11.09
N SER A 125 -8.98 2.58 11.51
CA SER A 125 -7.63 2.00 11.58
C SER A 125 -7.61 0.66 12.31
N GLU A 126 -8.24 0.59 13.49
CA GLU A 126 -8.27 -0.64 14.29
C GLU A 126 -9.01 -1.77 13.58
N THR A 127 -10.13 -1.45 12.93
CA THR A 127 -10.91 -2.43 12.15
C THR A 127 -10.10 -2.99 11.00
N VAL A 128 -9.43 -2.14 10.23
CA VAL A 128 -8.54 -2.54 9.13
C VAL A 128 -7.42 -3.43 9.66
N LEU A 129 -6.72 -3.02 10.70
CA LEU A 129 -5.62 -3.80 11.31
C LEU A 129 -6.10 -5.16 11.82
N ARG A 130 -7.26 -5.22 12.47
CA ARG A 130 -7.87 -6.46 12.94
C ARG A 130 -8.16 -7.42 11.79
N LEU A 131 -8.74 -6.94 10.69
CA LEU A 131 -9.05 -7.75 9.51
C LEU A 131 -7.78 -8.26 8.81
N ARG A 132 -6.73 -7.44 8.73
CA ARG A 132 -5.43 -7.81 8.14
C ARG A 132 -4.63 -8.81 8.96
N ARG A 133 -4.92 -8.99 10.25
CA ARG A 133 -4.25 -10.02 11.07
C ARG A 133 -4.47 -11.42 10.53
N ARG A 134 -5.68 -11.73 10.05
CA ARG A 134 -5.99 -13.00 9.40
C ARG A 134 -5.60 -12.92 7.93
N LYS A 135 -4.58 -13.69 7.56
CA LYS A 135 -4.05 -13.74 6.20
C LYS A 135 -4.92 -14.60 5.28
N ASP A 136 -5.09 -14.13 4.06
CA ASP A 136 -5.74 -14.90 3.00
C ASP A 136 -4.73 -15.87 2.36
N PRO A 137 -5.20 -16.91 1.63
CA PRO A 137 -4.29 -17.90 1.02
C PRO A 137 -3.22 -17.30 0.10
N ASP A 138 -3.55 -16.26 -0.66
CA ASP A 138 -2.59 -15.54 -1.53
C ASP A 138 -1.51 -14.82 -0.72
N GLU A 139 -1.88 -14.19 0.41
CA GLU A 139 -0.91 -13.57 1.33
C GLU A 139 0.02 -14.62 1.95
N ILE A 140 -0.53 -15.79 2.31
CA ILE A 140 0.27 -16.90 2.88
C ILE A 140 1.30 -17.42 1.85
N VAL A 141 0.92 -17.52 0.57
CA VAL A 141 1.85 -17.91 -0.49
C VAL A 141 3.02 -16.92 -0.59
N MET A 142 2.72 -15.61 -0.58
CA MET A 142 3.76 -14.58 -0.65
C MET A 142 4.64 -14.56 0.60
N LEU A 143 4.05 -14.72 1.78
CA LEU A 143 4.81 -14.81 3.04
C LEU A 143 5.74 -16.04 3.06
N ASN A 144 5.28 -17.19 2.59
CA ASN A 144 6.10 -18.39 2.50
C ASN A 144 7.27 -18.20 1.53
N ARG A 145 7.04 -17.54 0.39
CA ARG A 145 8.09 -17.20 -0.58
C ARG A 145 9.15 -16.28 0.05
N ALA A 146 8.73 -15.24 0.77
CA ALA A 146 9.63 -14.34 1.48
C ALA A 146 10.42 -15.08 2.59
N ASN A 147 9.74 -15.96 3.34
CA ASN A 147 10.40 -16.77 4.37
C ASN A 147 11.43 -17.74 3.80
N GLU A 148 11.18 -18.33 2.63
CA GLU A 148 12.15 -19.20 1.96
C GLU A 148 13.41 -18.41 1.54
N ALA A 149 13.23 -17.21 0.97
CA ALA A 149 14.35 -16.35 0.65
C ALA A 149 15.18 -16.00 1.90
N ASN A 150 14.51 -15.65 3.02
CA ASN A 150 15.17 -15.40 4.29
C ASN A 150 15.94 -16.65 4.79
N ARG A 151 15.34 -17.84 4.68
CA ARG A 151 15.99 -19.09 5.08
C ARG A 151 17.29 -19.31 4.29
N ARG A 152 17.28 -19.09 2.97
CA ARG A 152 18.46 -19.18 2.12
C ARG A 152 19.52 -18.16 2.49
N MET A 153 19.12 -16.92 2.79
CA MET A 153 20.04 -15.89 3.27
C MET A 153 20.72 -16.31 4.58
N TYR A 154 19.98 -16.84 5.55
CA TYR A 154 20.57 -17.31 6.81
C TYR A 154 21.49 -18.52 6.63
N GLU A 155 21.18 -19.46 5.77
CA GLU A 155 22.05 -20.57 5.43
C GLU A 155 23.37 -20.06 4.83
N HIS A 156 23.30 -19.17 3.85
CA HIS A 156 24.49 -18.58 3.24
C HIS A 156 25.32 -17.76 4.25
N ALA A 157 24.67 -16.99 5.12
CA ALA A 157 25.37 -16.25 6.19
C ALA A 157 26.16 -17.19 7.10
N ARG A 158 25.61 -18.33 7.49
CA ARG A 158 26.28 -19.31 8.35
C ARG A 158 27.51 -19.93 7.68
N GLU A 159 27.55 -20.03 6.36
CA GLU A 159 28.67 -20.57 5.59
C GLU A 159 29.76 -19.53 5.35
N THR A 160 29.41 -18.25 5.24
CA THR A 160 30.30 -17.19 4.80
C THR A 160 30.87 -16.32 5.93
N LEU A 161 30.14 -16.20 7.05
CA LEU A 161 30.57 -15.39 8.18
C LEU A 161 31.83 -15.96 8.84
N ARG A 162 32.88 -15.15 8.87
CA ARG A 162 34.19 -15.46 9.51
C ARG A 162 34.81 -14.19 10.08
N PRO A 163 35.69 -14.31 11.04
CA PRO A 163 36.44 -13.13 11.57
C PRO A 163 37.17 -12.41 10.42
N GLY A 164 36.98 -11.08 10.37
CA GLY A 164 37.65 -10.20 9.39
C GLY A 164 36.90 -10.01 8.06
N ILE A 165 35.73 -10.66 7.84
CA ILE A 165 34.92 -10.35 6.68
C ILE A 165 34.32 -8.95 6.80
N ASN A 166 34.22 -8.23 5.69
CA ASN A 166 33.63 -6.91 5.66
C ASN A 166 32.10 -6.99 5.69
N GLU A 167 31.44 -6.16 6.47
CA GLU A 167 29.98 -6.12 6.60
C GLU A 167 29.28 -5.87 5.25
N LEU A 168 29.82 -4.96 4.42
CA LEU A 168 29.26 -4.69 3.09
C LEU A 168 29.40 -5.90 2.14
N GLU A 169 30.44 -6.71 2.30
CA GLU A 169 30.59 -7.94 1.54
C GLU A 169 29.50 -8.93 1.91
N VAL A 170 29.24 -9.12 3.20
CA VAL A 170 28.14 -9.96 3.69
C VAL A 170 26.79 -9.45 3.16
N TYR A 171 26.53 -8.16 3.31
CA TYR A 171 25.29 -7.53 2.82
C TYR A 171 25.07 -7.80 1.32
N ASN A 172 26.10 -7.59 0.49
CA ASN A 172 25.99 -7.81 -0.94
C ASN A 172 25.73 -9.29 -1.30
N GLN A 173 26.38 -10.21 -0.61
CA GLN A 173 26.18 -11.64 -0.81
C GLN A 173 24.76 -12.06 -0.43
N LEU A 174 24.25 -11.62 0.73
CA LEU A 174 22.90 -11.94 1.17
C LEU A 174 21.84 -11.34 0.23
N SER A 175 22.06 -10.11 -0.24
CA SER A 175 21.19 -9.46 -1.23
C SER A 175 21.14 -10.23 -2.54
N ALA A 176 22.27 -10.73 -3.01
CA ALA A 176 22.34 -11.55 -4.23
C ALA A 176 21.57 -12.87 -4.06
N VAL A 177 21.72 -13.54 -2.90
CA VAL A 177 20.97 -14.77 -2.59
C VAL A 177 19.46 -14.51 -2.62
N ALA A 178 19.00 -13.49 -1.92
CA ALA A 178 17.58 -13.17 -1.86
C ALA A 178 17.01 -12.79 -3.26
N THR A 179 17.72 -11.96 -4.01
CA THR A 179 17.34 -11.58 -5.39
C THR A 179 17.24 -12.78 -6.29
N THR A 180 18.18 -13.72 -6.17
CA THR A 180 18.18 -14.96 -6.97
C THR A 180 16.99 -15.84 -6.60
N GLU A 181 16.70 -16.02 -5.32
CA GLU A 181 15.59 -16.85 -4.84
C GLU A 181 14.23 -16.25 -5.23
N LEU A 182 14.08 -14.94 -5.11
CA LEU A 182 12.83 -14.26 -5.43
C LEU A 182 12.63 -14.04 -6.93
N GLY A 183 13.71 -13.96 -7.72
CA GLY A 183 13.64 -13.59 -9.14
C GLY A 183 13.27 -12.13 -9.38
N GLU A 184 13.40 -11.28 -8.35
CA GLU A 184 13.07 -9.86 -8.40
C GLU A 184 14.00 -9.06 -7.48
N THR A 185 14.13 -7.76 -7.75
CA THR A 185 14.98 -6.88 -6.94
C THR A 185 14.40 -6.68 -5.55
N LEU A 186 15.26 -6.72 -4.53
CA LEU A 186 14.87 -6.35 -3.18
C LEU A 186 14.67 -4.83 -3.08
N MET A 187 13.55 -4.45 -2.52
CA MET A 187 13.32 -3.05 -2.14
C MET A 187 13.71 -2.89 -0.67
N TYR A 188 14.83 -2.23 -0.46
CA TYR A 188 15.26 -1.86 0.89
C TYR A 188 14.57 -0.55 1.27
N PHE A 189 13.73 -0.60 2.29
CA PHE A 189 13.30 0.59 2.99
C PHE A 189 14.30 0.82 4.11
N GLY A 190 14.95 1.99 4.11
CA GLY A 190 15.79 2.39 5.23
C GLY A 190 14.96 2.27 6.51
N GLN A 191 15.49 1.58 7.49
CA GLN A 191 15.00 1.70 8.85
C GLN A 191 15.70 2.94 9.40
N ASP A 192 14.95 4.01 9.59
CA ASP A 192 15.37 5.16 10.36
C ASP A 192 15.35 4.81 11.85
#